data_ffb97808942cdda55878a1a5430ccd0b
#
_entry.id   ffb97808942cdda55878a1a5430ccd0b
#
_cell.length_a   1.000
_cell.length_b   1.000
_cell.length_c   1.000
_cell.angle_alpha   90.00
_cell.angle_beta   90.00
_cell.angle_gamma   90.00
#
_symmetry.space_group_name_H-M   'P 1'
#
loop_
_entity.id
_entity.type
_entity.pdbx_description
1 polymer ?
#
loop_
_entity_poly.entity_id
_entity_poly.type
_entity_poly.pdbx_seq_one_letter_code
_entity_poly.pdbx_strand_id
1 'polypeptide(L)'
;MDEHKQKQAASQSHDQHMNHDEAGHAATGHASHHEQMVAEYRKRFWIVLLLTIPVTMLSPMMMMLFGYHFDFPGANFVVFGLSTVIFFYGGKPFLEGAWEEWKNRSLGMMMLISLAIVSAYIYSTFTAFFIEGSDFYFELATLILIMLLGHWIEMKSQMGASKALEELIKLMPKEAHRLDAAGNVEEVSIEALVPGERILVKPGEKIPLDGKIYEGLSTVDESMLTGESVPIEKQPGMQAIGGSINGSGVLKLTVEKVGNETYLAQVINMVQEAQQQKSKSQGLADKAAGWLFYIAVTAGLLTFVYWIFAADLAFALERMVTVLVIACPHALGLAVPLVNAVSTSIAARNGLLIRNRTQFEEARNVDRIVFDKTGTLTEGNFGVTDILPAAGVSKKELLTLAYSAESQSEHPIAKGIVRKGEAAALTLLPVTDYQNLTGQGLQVTVDGMQVAVVSP
;
A
#
# COMPACT_ATOMS: atom_id res chain seq x y z
N MET A 1 6.53 -32.43 -36.69
CA MET A 1 6.63 -32.18 -35.22
C MET A 1 7.76 -31.19 -34.89
N ASP A 2 8.43 -30.62 -35.90
CA ASP A 2 9.60 -29.72 -35.75
C ASP A 2 9.36 -28.26 -36.11
N GLU A 3 8.23 -27.91 -36.73
CA GLU A 3 7.90 -26.49 -37.05
C GLU A 3 7.32 -25.68 -35.91
N HIS A 4 6.78 -26.33 -34.85
CA HIS A 4 6.23 -25.64 -33.67
C HIS A 4 7.28 -25.21 -32.62
N LYS A 5 8.48 -25.83 -32.66
CA LYS A 5 9.59 -25.47 -31.75
C LYS A 5 10.42 -24.28 -32.24
N GLN A 6 10.46 -24.03 -33.53
CA GLN A 6 11.22 -22.90 -34.10
C GLN A 6 10.49 -21.55 -33.97
N LYS A 7 9.14 -21.54 -33.87
CA LYS A 7 8.38 -20.30 -33.64
C LYS A 7 8.37 -19.84 -32.18
N GLN A 8 8.62 -20.72 -31.20
CA GLN A 8 8.77 -20.33 -29.80
C GLN A 8 10.18 -19.80 -29.46
N ALA A 9 11.21 -20.20 -30.17
CA ALA A 9 12.57 -19.69 -29.98
C ALA A 9 12.81 -18.31 -30.60
N ALA A 10 12.07 -17.93 -31.65
CA ALA A 10 12.17 -16.62 -32.28
C ALA A 10 11.38 -15.51 -31.55
N SER A 11 10.43 -15.86 -30.68
CA SER A 11 9.67 -14.92 -29.85
C SER A 11 10.38 -14.53 -28.55
N GLN A 12 11.36 -15.31 -28.09
CA GLN A 12 12.10 -15.04 -26.86
C GLN A 12 13.39 -14.21 -27.04
N SER A 13 13.82 -13.95 -28.27
CA SER A 13 15.04 -13.19 -28.55
C SER A 13 14.80 -11.69 -28.88
N HIS A 14 13.54 -11.23 -28.91
CA HIS A 14 13.23 -9.82 -29.22
C HIS A 14 12.81 -8.99 -28.00
N ASP A 15 12.61 -9.61 -26.81
CA ASP A 15 12.21 -8.93 -25.58
C ASP A 15 13.38 -8.63 -24.60
N GLN A 16 14.64 -8.88 -25.00
CA GLN A 16 15.79 -8.68 -24.10
C GLN A 16 16.59 -7.38 -24.28
N HIS A 17 16.12 -6.42 -25.10
CA HIS A 17 16.87 -5.17 -25.33
C HIS A 17 16.10 -3.86 -25.04
N MET A 18 14.95 -3.93 -24.34
CA MET A 18 14.26 -2.71 -23.89
C MET A 18 13.78 -2.88 -22.46
N ASN A 19 14.60 -2.76 -21.44
CA ASN A 19 14.15 -2.57 -20.05
C ASN A 19 15.33 -2.23 -19.12
N HIS A 20 16.12 -1.20 -19.45
CA HIS A 20 17.13 -0.70 -18.51
C HIS A 20 16.81 0.69 -17.89
N ASP A 21 15.75 1.37 -18.33
CA ASP A 21 15.41 2.72 -17.83
C ASP A 21 14.13 2.82 -16.99
N GLU A 22 13.44 1.70 -16.66
CA GLU A 22 12.12 1.76 -16.01
C GLU A 22 12.08 1.53 -14.50
N ALA A 23 13.17 1.11 -13.86
CA ALA A 23 13.10 0.67 -12.45
C ALA A 23 12.98 1.84 -11.44
N GLY A 24 13.56 3.00 -11.71
CA GLY A 24 13.43 4.21 -10.87
C GLY A 24 12.11 4.95 -11.10
N HIS A 25 11.56 4.85 -12.32
CA HIS A 25 10.28 5.45 -12.67
C HIS A 25 9.06 4.61 -12.29
N ALA A 26 9.20 3.31 -12.05
CA ALA A 26 8.08 2.43 -11.73
C ALA A 26 7.46 2.76 -10.35
N ALA A 27 8.25 2.98 -9.32
CA ALA A 27 7.73 3.28 -7.97
C ALA A 27 7.09 4.67 -7.90
N THR A 28 7.68 5.68 -8.54
CA THR A 28 7.10 7.03 -8.67
C THR A 28 5.96 7.08 -9.68
N GLY A 29 6.01 6.25 -10.72
CA GLY A 29 4.97 6.12 -11.74
C GLY A 29 3.67 5.53 -11.20
N HIS A 30 3.72 4.52 -10.34
CA HIS A 30 2.53 3.92 -9.75
C HIS A 30 1.82 4.85 -8.75
N ALA A 31 2.54 5.57 -7.90
CA ALA A 31 1.95 6.56 -7.00
C ALA A 31 1.26 7.69 -7.78
N SER A 32 1.90 8.21 -8.84
CA SER A 32 1.33 9.24 -9.70
C SER A 32 0.10 8.75 -10.49
N HIS A 33 0.09 7.49 -10.92
CA HIS A 33 -1.05 6.89 -11.62
C HIS A 33 -2.27 6.73 -10.70
N HIS A 34 -2.07 6.28 -9.45
CA HIS A 34 -3.15 6.20 -8.46
C HIS A 34 -3.69 7.57 -8.07
N GLU A 35 -2.84 8.58 -7.90
CA GLU A 35 -3.29 9.96 -7.67
C GLU A 35 -4.12 10.51 -8.83
N GLN A 36 -3.71 10.24 -10.06
CA GLN A 36 -4.46 10.62 -11.26
C GLN A 36 -5.83 9.94 -11.32
N MET A 37 -5.91 8.64 -11.02
CA MET A 37 -7.18 7.90 -10.96
C MET A 37 -8.14 8.49 -9.91
N VAL A 38 -7.65 8.76 -8.69
CA VAL A 38 -8.45 9.40 -7.63
C VAL A 38 -8.95 10.78 -8.06
N ALA A 39 -8.08 11.58 -8.69
CA ALA A 39 -8.45 12.89 -9.18
C ALA A 39 -9.50 12.81 -10.31
N GLU A 40 -9.41 11.79 -11.18
CA GLU A 40 -10.37 11.54 -12.24
C GLU A 40 -11.74 11.14 -11.71
N TYR A 41 -11.81 10.14 -10.77
CA TYR A 41 -13.08 9.77 -10.14
C TYR A 41 -13.71 10.93 -9.38
N ARG A 42 -12.92 11.73 -8.66
CA ARG A 42 -13.40 12.96 -7.99
C ARG A 42 -13.98 13.95 -8.97
N LYS A 43 -13.29 14.21 -10.10
CA LYS A 43 -13.76 15.13 -11.13
C LYS A 43 -15.06 14.63 -11.77
N ARG A 44 -15.13 13.34 -12.11
CA ARG A 44 -16.33 12.71 -12.67
C ARG A 44 -17.50 12.82 -11.71
N PHE A 45 -17.28 12.53 -10.42
CA PHE A 45 -18.31 12.61 -9.38
C PHE A 45 -18.92 14.02 -9.31
N TRP A 46 -18.12 15.09 -9.22
CA TRP A 46 -18.64 16.43 -9.11
C TRP A 46 -19.38 16.90 -10.37
N ILE A 47 -18.90 16.52 -11.55
CA ILE A 47 -19.58 16.82 -12.82
C ILE A 47 -20.92 16.10 -12.90
N VAL A 48 -20.94 14.79 -12.59
CA VAL A 48 -22.16 13.99 -12.59
C VAL A 48 -23.14 14.48 -11.53
N LEU A 49 -22.68 14.84 -10.34
CA LEU A 49 -23.52 15.42 -9.30
C LEU A 49 -24.23 16.70 -9.80
N LEU A 50 -23.48 17.60 -10.43
CA LEU A 50 -24.06 18.85 -10.98
C LEU A 50 -25.11 18.55 -12.06
N LEU A 51 -24.87 17.57 -12.92
CA LEU A 51 -25.81 17.17 -13.98
C LEU A 51 -27.01 16.37 -13.44
N THR A 52 -26.83 15.62 -12.35
CA THR A 52 -27.91 14.83 -11.72
C THR A 52 -28.94 15.73 -11.06
N ILE A 53 -28.56 16.89 -10.51
CA ILE A 53 -29.53 17.80 -9.86
C ILE A 53 -30.69 18.18 -10.79
N PRO A 54 -30.47 18.74 -12.00
CA PRO A 54 -31.59 19.07 -12.89
C PRO A 54 -32.33 17.82 -13.39
N VAL A 55 -31.67 16.69 -13.62
CA VAL A 55 -32.36 15.42 -13.98
C VAL A 55 -33.29 14.99 -12.85
N THR A 56 -32.85 15.06 -11.60
CA THR A 56 -33.65 14.76 -10.42
C THR A 56 -34.85 15.72 -10.28
N MET A 57 -34.62 17.02 -10.48
CA MET A 57 -35.67 18.01 -10.38
C MET A 57 -36.73 17.89 -11.47
N LEU A 58 -36.35 17.41 -12.65
CA LEU A 58 -37.27 17.19 -13.78
C LEU A 58 -37.88 15.77 -13.79
N SER A 59 -37.51 14.90 -12.85
CA SER A 59 -38.06 13.54 -12.76
C SER A 59 -39.51 13.57 -12.31
N PRO A 60 -40.44 12.86 -13.01
CA PRO A 60 -41.85 12.74 -12.62
C PRO A 60 -42.00 12.17 -11.20
N MET A 61 -41.14 11.25 -10.80
CA MET A 61 -41.14 10.67 -9.46
C MET A 61 -40.88 11.72 -8.37
N MET A 62 -39.90 12.61 -8.57
CA MET A 62 -39.60 13.67 -7.60
C MET A 62 -40.69 14.74 -7.56
N MET A 63 -41.28 15.07 -8.72
CA MET A 63 -42.43 15.99 -8.80
C MET A 63 -43.59 15.46 -7.99
N MET A 64 -43.89 14.17 -8.12
CA MET A 64 -44.97 13.52 -7.37
C MET A 64 -44.67 13.45 -5.86
N LEU A 65 -43.45 13.13 -5.47
CA LEU A 65 -43.07 12.97 -4.07
C LEU A 65 -43.08 14.30 -3.28
N PHE A 66 -42.64 15.38 -3.93
CA PHE A 66 -42.52 16.70 -3.29
C PHE A 66 -43.67 17.65 -3.63
N GLY A 67 -44.64 17.21 -4.47
CA GLY A 67 -45.83 17.99 -4.80
C GLY A 67 -45.60 19.25 -5.62
N TYR A 68 -44.52 19.33 -6.40
CA TYR A 68 -44.24 20.43 -7.32
C TYR A 68 -44.43 19.98 -8.77
N HIS A 69 -44.77 20.90 -9.64
CA HIS A 69 -44.84 20.69 -11.09
C HIS A 69 -43.89 21.67 -11.76
N PHE A 70 -42.91 21.16 -12.46
CA PHE A 70 -41.98 21.94 -13.24
C PHE A 70 -41.89 21.33 -14.65
N ASP A 71 -42.89 21.63 -15.48
CA ASP A 71 -42.94 21.14 -16.83
C ASP A 71 -42.85 22.33 -17.81
N PHE A 72 -42.02 22.18 -18.83
CA PHE A 72 -41.87 23.14 -19.91
C PHE A 72 -41.67 22.39 -21.23
N PRO A 73 -42.10 23.05 -22.39
CA PRO A 73 -41.91 22.41 -23.70
C PRO A 73 -40.43 22.07 -23.95
N GLY A 74 -40.15 20.78 -24.11
CA GLY A 74 -38.77 20.29 -24.33
C GLY A 74 -38.03 19.79 -23.10
N ALA A 75 -38.64 19.72 -21.91
CA ALA A 75 -38.04 19.14 -20.70
C ALA A 75 -37.45 17.75 -20.95
N ASN A 76 -38.14 16.89 -21.68
CA ASN A 76 -37.67 15.53 -22.02
C ASN A 76 -36.37 15.56 -22.83
N PHE A 77 -36.18 16.51 -23.74
CA PHE A 77 -34.91 16.64 -24.50
C PHE A 77 -33.77 17.12 -23.62
N VAL A 78 -34.04 17.98 -22.63
CA VAL A 78 -33.04 18.40 -21.65
C VAL A 78 -32.61 17.24 -20.77
N VAL A 79 -33.56 16.48 -20.22
CA VAL A 79 -33.30 15.29 -19.39
C VAL A 79 -32.54 14.25 -20.21
N PHE A 80 -32.96 13.96 -21.44
CA PHE A 80 -32.22 13.07 -22.34
C PHE A 80 -30.78 13.52 -22.58
N GLY A 81 -30.58 14.80 -22.92
CA GLY A 81 -29.23 15.34 -23.19
C GLY A 81 -28.31 15.25 -21.97
N LEU A 82 -28.81 15.65 -20.79
CA LEU A 82 -28.06 15.54 -19.53
C LEU A 82 -27.74 14.09 -19.16
N SER A 83 -28.73 13.21 -19.26
CA SER A 83 -28.59 11.79 -18.95
C SER A 83 -27.64 11.09 -19.94
N THR A 84 -27.61 11.53 -21.20
CA THR A 84 -26.65 11.04 -22.20
C THR A 84 -25.20 11.37 -21.77
N VAL A 85 -24.97 12.62 -21.32
CA VAL A 85 -23.65 13.00 -20.79
C VAL A 85 -23.30 12.20 -19.54
N ILE A 86 -24.24 12.02 -18.60
CA ILE A 86 -24.03 11.21 -17.41
C ILE A 86 -23.69 9.77 -17.78
N PHE A 87 -24.40 9.17 -18.73
CA PHE A 87 -24.18 7.78 -19.17
C PHE A 87 -22.81 7.60 -19.81
N PHE A 88 -22.45 8.41 -20.81
CA PHE A 88 -21.17 8.22 -21.52
C PHE A 88 -19.96 8.73 -20.74
N TYR A 89 -20.08 9.84 -19.99
CA TYR A 89 -18.98 10.39 -19.23
C TYR A 89 -18.85 9.76 -17.84
N GLY A 90 -19.94 9.70 -17.09
CA GLY A 90 -19.98 9.14 -15.73
C GLY A 90 -20.00 7.61 -15.73
N GLY A 91 -20.74 7.00 -16.65
CA GLY A 91 -20.86 5.56 -16.78
C GLY A 91 -19.66 4.84 -17.38
N LYS A 92 -18.77 5.57 -18.09
CA LYS A 92 -17.62 5.02 -18.81
C LYS A 92 -16.80 4.00 -17.99
N PRO A 93 -16.36 4.28 -16.74
CA PRO A 93 -15.57 3.32 -15.97
C PRO A 93 -16.28 1.99 -15.72
N PHE A 94 -17.61 2.03 -15.54
CA PHE A 94 -18.42 0.83 -15.29
C PHE A 94 -18.59 0.01 -16.56
N LEU A 95 -18.75 0.67 -17.71
CA LEU A 95 -18.86 0.00 -19.01
C LEU A 95 -17.53 -0.66 -19.40
N GLU A 96 -16.42 0.01 -19.19
CA GLU A 96 -15.07 -0.54 -19.40
C GLU A 96 -14.79 -1.72 -18.46
N GLY A 97 -15.09 -1.57 -17.17
CA GLY A 97 -14.96 -2.66 -16.19
C GLY A 97 -15.84 -3.88 -16.52
N ALA A 98 -17.07 -3.66 -16.99
CA ALA A 98 -17.94 -4.74 -17.44
C ALA A 98 -17.38 -5.47 -18.66
N TRP A 99 -16.77 -4.73 -19.58
CA TRP A 99 -16.13 -5.33 -20.74
C TRP A 99 -14.93 -6.20 -20.36
N GLU A 100 -14.13 -5.77 -19.37
CA GLU A 100 -13.04 -6.56 -18.82
C GLU A 100 -13.53 -7.83 -18.10
N GLU A 101 -14.59 -7.71 -17.25
CA GLU A 101 -15.22 -8.86 -16.59
C GLU A 101 -15.75 -9.88 -17.62
N TRP A 102 -16.37 -9.40 -18.70
CA TRP A 102 -16.85 -10.24 -19.79
C TRP A 102 -15.69 -10.97 -20.49
N LYS A 103 -14.64 -10.25 -20.85
CA LYS A 103 -13.46 -10.80 -21.51
C LYS A 103 -12.77 -11.87 -20.66
N ASN A 104 -12.70 -11.63 -19.36
CA ASN A 104 -12.08 -12.53 -18.38
C ASN A 104 -13.02 -13.66 -17.92
N ARG A 105 -14.25 -13.70 -18.43
CA ARG A 105 -15.30 -14.67 -18.04
C ARG A 105 -15.58 -14.70 -16.53
N SER A 106 -15.38 -13.60 -15.85
CA SER A 106 -15.62 -13.46 -14.41
C SER A 106 -16.65 -12.36 -14.19
N LEU A 107 -17.92 -12.71 -14.38
CA LEU A 107 -19.03 -11.78 -14.17
C LEU A 107 -19.08 -11.36 -12.70
N GLY A 108 -19.13 -10.07 -12.47
CA GLY A 108 -19.10 -9.47 -11.15
C GLY A 108 -19.97 -8.21 -11.06
N MET A 109 -19.56 -7.31 -10.19
CA MET A 109 -20.32 -6.10 -9.88
C MET A 109 -20.39 -5.13 -11.06
N MET A 110 -19.30 -4.97 -11.84
CA MET A 110 -19.28 -4.04 -12.98
C MET A 110 -20.26 -4.44 -14.08
N MET A 111 -20.37 -5.75 -14.35
CA MET A 111 -21.32 -6.28 -15.33
C MET A 111 -22.76 -6.02 -14.90
N LEU A 112 -23.08 -6.22 -13.62
CA LEU A 112 -24.44 -6.01 -13.13
C LEU A 112 -24.84 -4.53 -13.14
N ILE A 113 -23.92 -3.63 -12.75
CA ILE A 113 -24.12 -2.17 -12.84
C ILE A 113 -24.34 -1.77 -14.31
N SER A 114 -23.49 -2.25 -15.20
CA SER A 114 -23.57 -1.92 -16.63
C SER A 114 -24.87 -2.41 -17.25
N LEU A 115 -25.34 -3.59 -16.85
CA LEU A 115 -26.66 -4.09 -17.28
C LEU A 115 -27.77 -3.12 -16.87
N ALA A 116 -27.76 -2.66 -15.62
CA ALA A 116 -28.78 -1.73 -15.12
C ALA A 116 -28.74 -0.37 -15.84
N ILE A 117 -27.52 0.25 -15.97
CA ILE A 117 -27.41 1.57 -16.60
C ILE A 117 -27.68 1.54 -18.11
N VAL A 118 -27.28 0.45 -18.80
CA VAL A 118 -27.54 0.30 -20.24
C VAL A 118 -29.03 0.07 -20.49
N SER A 119 -29.66 -0.83 -19.73
CA SER A 119 -31.11 -1.09 -19.89
C SER A 119 -31.95 0.14 -19.56
N ALA A 120 -31.64 0.86 -18.49
CA ALA A 120 -32.29 2.11 -18.12
C ALA A 120 -32.11 3.18 -19.20
N TYR A 121 -30.89 3.38 -19.73
CA TYR A 121 -30.61 4.37 -20.76
C TYR A 121 -31.33 4.06 -22.07
N ILE A 122 -31.23 2.82 -22.56
CA ILE A 122 -31.88 2.41 -23.81
C ILE A 122 -33.41 2.56 -23.70
N TYR A 123 -34.01 2.02 -22.65
CA TYR A 123 -35.45 2.10 -22.47
C TYR A 123 -35.92 3.55 -22.34
N SER A 124 -35.29 4.37 -21.51
CA SER A 124 -35.65 5.79 -21.33
C SER A 124 -35.47 6.61 -22.62
N THR A 125 -34.52 6.23 -23.47
CA THR A 125 -34.38 6.83 -24.80
C THR A 125 -35.55 6.46 -25.70
N PHE A 126 -36.02 5.20 -25.64
CA PHE A 126 -37.22 4.77 -26.38
C PHE A 126 -38.47 5.49 -25.88
N THR A 127 -38.66 5.66 -24.58
CA THR A 127 -39.83 6.39 -24.03
C THR A 127 -39.76 7.89 -24.37
N ALA A 128 -38.59 8.49 -24.43
CA ALA A 128 -38.46 9.90 -24.78
C ALA A 128 -38.88 10.21 -26.24
N PHE A 129 -38.80 9.23 -27.18
CA PHE A 129 -39.01 9.48 -28.61
C PHE A 129 -40.06 8.62 -29.29
N PHE A 130 -40.37 7.43 -28.78
CA PHE A 130 -41.12 6.43 -29.54
C PHE A 130 -42.30 5.77 -28.79
N ILE A 131 -42.26 5.70 -27.48
CA ILE A 131 -43.21 4.92 -26.67
C ILE A 131 -43.69 5.77 -25.49
N GLU A 132 -44.97 5.72 -25.17
CA GLU A 132 -45.49 6.29 -23.93
C GLU A 132 -45.11 5.39 -22.75
N GLY A 133 -44.52 5.96 -21.68
CA GLY A 133 -44.10 5.21 -20.49
C GLY A 133 -43.27 6.09 -19.54
N SER A 134 -42.98 5.53 -18.37
CA SER A 134 -42.08 6.20 -17.39
C SER A 134 -40.63 6.05 -17.82
N ASP A 135 -39.85 7.12 -17.74
CA ASP A 135 -38.40 7.02 -17.95
C ASP A 135 -37.67 6.59 -16.68
N PHE A 136 -36.43 6.10 -16.82
CA PHE A 136 -35.52 5.71 -15.75
C PHE A 136 -34.25 6.58 -15.73
N TYR A 137 -34.30 7.80 -16.22
CA TYR A 137 -33.13 8.71 -16.22
C TYR A 137 -32.71 9.12 -14.82
N PHE A 138 -33.65 9.23 -13.89
CA PHE A 138 -33.36 9.51 -12.48
C PHE A 138 -32.58 8.36 -11.84
N GLU A 139 -33.04 7.14 -12.02
CA GLU A 139 -32.40 5.93 -11.50
C GLU A 139 -31.00 5.75 -12.10
N LEU A 140 -30.87 5.94 -13.42
CA LEU A 140 -29.60 5.94 -14.13
C LEU A 140 -28.60 6.95 -13.52
N ALA A 141 -29.03 8.22 -13.38
CA ALA A 141 -28.16 9.29 -12.91
C ALA A 141 -27.74 9.07 -11.45
N THR A 142 -28.66 8.70 -10.58
CA THR A 142 -28.39 8.42 -9.17
C THR A 142 -27.54 7.19 -8.97
N LEU A 143 -27.74 6.12 -9.75
CA LEU A 143 -26.91 4.92 -9.71
C LEU A 143 -25.45 5.26 -10.08
N ILE A 144 -25.23 5.92 -11.21
CA ILE A 144 -23.88 6.31 -11.64
C ILE A 144 -23.22 7.23 -10.60
N LEU A 145 -23.96 8.20 -10.06
CA LEU A 145 -23.46 9.13 -9.04
C LEU A 145 -22.98 8.40 -7.77
N ILE A 146 -23.81 7.51 -7.23
CA ILE A 146 -23.50 6.74 -6.01
C ILE A 146 -22.30 5.82 -6.25
N MET A 147 -22.25 5.17 -7.40
CA MET A 147 -21.16 4.27 -7.75
C MET A 147 -19.83 5.03 -7.94
N LEU A 148 -19.84 6.20 -8.55
CA LEU A 148 -18.66 7.07 -8.64
C LEU A 148 -18.17 7.51 -7.26
N LEU A 149 -19.08 7.83 -6.33
CA LEU A 149 -18.75 8.16 -4.95
C LEU A 149 -18.07 6.97 -4.24
N GLY A 150 -18.63 5.78 -4.37
CA GLY A 150 -18.10 4.56 -3.78
C GLY A 150 -16.66 4.29 -4.24
N HIS A 151 -16.43 4.29 -5.55
CA HIS A 151 -15.09 4.07 -6.12
C HIS A 151 -14.10 5.19 -5.77
N TRP A 152 -14.54 6.45 -5.74
CA TRP A 152 -13.67 7.54 -5.29
C TRP A 152 -13.21 7.35 -3.84
N ILE A 153 -14.12 6.98 -2.92
CA ILE A 153 -13.78 6.72 -1.51
C ILE A 153 -12.84 5.51 -1.40
N GLU A 154 -13.11 4.44 -2.13
CA GLU A 154 -12.28 3.23 -2.19
C GLU A 154 -10.85 3.56 -2.62
N MET A 155 -10.68 4.21 -3.76
CA MET A 155 -9.37 4.59 -4.30
C MET A 155 -8.60 5.54 -3.37
N LYS A 156 -9.30 6.51 -2.77
CA LYS A 156 -8.70 7.41 -1.78
C LYS A 156 -8.19 6.68 -0.53
N SER A 157 -8.90 5.63 -0.11
CA SER A 157 -8.49 4.84 1.06
C SER A 157 -7.24 4.00 0.77
N GLN A 158 -7.12 3.47 -0.44
CA GLN A 158 -5.95 2.69 -0.84
C GLN A 158 -4.67 3.54 -0.84
N MET A 159 -4.75 4.83 -1.16
CA MET A 159 -3.61 5.75 -1.10
C MET A 159 -3.05 5.97 0.31
N GLY A 160 -3.87 5.86 1.36
CA GLY A 160 -3.40 6.03 2.75
C GLY A 160 -2.36 4.99 3.18
N ALA A 161 -2.42 3.79 2.63
CA ALA A 161 -1.48 2.72 2.90
C ALA A 161 -0.13 2.89 2.15
N SER A 162 -0.14 3.55 0.99
CA SER A 162 1.08 3.80 0.19
C SER A 162 2.03 4.81 0.85
N LYS A 163 1.51 5.76 1.65
CA LYS A 163 2.37 6.74 2.33
C LYS A 163 3.36 6.13 3.33
N ALA A 164 2.95 5.10 4.07
CA ALA A 164 3.85 4.42 4.99
C ALA A 164 5.00 3.70 4.25
N LEU A 165 4.72 3.23 3.02
CA LEU A 165 5.71 2.63 2.15
C LEU A 165 6.69 3.66 1.59
N GLU A 166 6.22 4.86 1.22
CA GLU A 166 7.07 5.98 0.81
C GLU A 166 8.05 6.42 1.91
N GLU A 167 7.62 6.36 3.18
CA GLU A 167 8.50 6.65 4.31
C GLU A 167 9.65 5.64 4.42
N LEU A 168 9.39 4.35 4.15
CA LEU A 168 10.45 3.32 4.10
C LEU A 168 11.42 3.56 2.93
N ILE A 169 10.91 3.95 1.76
CA ILE A 169 11.75 4.27 0.59
C ILE A 169 12.63 5.50 0.87
N LYS A 170 12.13 6.52 1.55
CA LYS A 170 12.91 7.71 1.95
C LYS A 170 14.06 7.40 2.92
N LEU A 171 14.03 6.24 3.57
CA LEU A 171 15.11 5.81 4.44
C LEU A 171 16.34 5.28 3.67
N MET A 172 16.22 4.97 2.39
CA MET A 172 17.36 4.55 1.57
C MET A 172 18.28 5.73 1.27
N PRO A 173 19.61 5.55 1.35
CA PRO A 173 20.57 6.53 0.85
C PRO A 173 20.33 6.76 -0.65
N LYS A 174 20.65 7.91 -1.16
CA LYS A 174 20.59 8.21 -2.59
C LYS A 174 21.94 8.07 -3.28
N GLU A 175 23.02 8.11 -2.50
CA GLU A 175 24.40 8.14 -2.94
C GLU A 175 25.18 7.05 -2.23
N ALA A 176 26.25 6.60 -2.85
CA ALA A 176 27.16 5.59 -2.33
C ALA A 176 28.60 5.96 -2.67
N HIS A 177 29.56 5.52 -1.85
CA HIS A 177 30.97 5.72 -2.07
C HIS A 177 31.53 4.53 -2.88
N ARG A 178 31.64 4.70 -4.20
CA ARG A 178 32.25 3.70 -5.10
C ARG A 178 33.77 3.71 -4.96
N LEU A 179 34.36 2.52 -4.95
CA LEU A 179 35.81 2.33 -4.98
C LEU A 179 36.26 1.96 -6.40
N ASP A 180 37.16 2.74 -6.97
CA ASP A 180 37.81 2.41 -8.23
C ASP A 180 38.87 1.30 -8.06
N ALA A 181 39.44 0.83 -9.19
CA ALA A 181 40.50 -0.18 -9.17
C ALA A 181 41.82 0.31 -8.49
N ALA A 182 42.00 1.62 -8.35
CA ALA A 182 43.15 2.24 -7.67
C ALA A 182 42.89 2.49 -6.18
N GLY A 183 41.65 2.26 -5.70
CA GLY A 183 41.22 2.48 -4.32
C GLY A 183 40.77 3.90 -4.01
N ASN A 184 40.57 4.76 -5.02
CA ASN A 184 40.00 6.08 -4.82
C ASN A 184 38.49 5.97 -4.60
N VAL A 185 37.97 6.88 -3.75
CA VAL A 185 36.55 6.94 -3.41
C VAL A 185 35.90 8.00 -4.29
N GLU A 186 34.85 7.61 -4.98
CA GLU A 186 33.97 8.47 -5.78
C GLU A 186 32.53 8.38 -5.27
N GLU A 187 31.89 9.52 -5.10
CA GLU A 187 30.46 9.57 -4.72
C GLU A 187 29.61 9.44 -5.96
N VAL A 188 28.76 8.42 -5.97
CA VAL A 188 27.91 8.09 -7.12
C VAL A 188 26.46 7.85 -6.68
N SER A 189 25.51 8.10 -7.58
CA SER A 189 24.14 7.69 -7.34
C SER A 189 24.04 6.16 -7.20
N ILE A 190 23.20 5.68 -6.27
CA ILE A 190 22.94 4.24 -6.10
C ILE A 190 22.42 3.60 -7.40
N GLU A 191 21.67 4.36 -8.20
CA GLU A 191 21.12 3.90 -9.48
C GLU A 191 22.19 3.62 -10.54
N ALA A 192 23.38 4.23 -10.38
CA ALA A 192 24.51 4.03 -11.30
C ALA A 192 25.36 2.79 -10.97
N LEU A 193 25.16 2.18 -9.80
CA LEU A 193 25.91 1.01 -9.36
C LEU A 193 25.41 -0.27 -10.03
N VAL A 194 26.36 -1.13 -10.39
CA VAL A 194 26.09 -2.46 -10.98
C VAL A 194 26.66 -3.58 -10.11
N PRO A 195 26.10 -4.79 -10.18
CA PRO A 195 26.62 -5.96 -9.47
C PRO A 195 28.11 -6.19 -9.80
N GLY A 196 28.92 -6.47 -8.76
CA GLY A 196 30.36 -6.66 -8.86
C GLY A 196 31.18 -5.42 -8.56
N GLU A 197 30.60 -4.22 -8.53
CA GLU A 197 31.29 -3.01 -8.12
C GLU A 197 31.59 -3.02 -6.62
N ARG A 198 32.62 -2.26 -6.23
CA ARG A 198 33.07 -2.15 -4.85
C ARG A 198 32.63 -0.82 -4.26
N ILE A 199 32.11 -0.86 -3.04
CA ILE A 199 31.68 0.31 -2.31
C ILE A 199 32.31 0.35 -0.91
N LEU A 200 32.48 1.56 -0.39
CA LEU A 200 32.95 1.86 0.95
C LEU A 200 31.75 2.35 1.78
N VAL A 201 31.59 1.83 2.98
CA VAL A 201 30.60 2.32 3.96
C VAL A 201 31.34 2.75 5.23
N LYS A 202 31.26 4.04 5.54
CA LYS A 202 31.92 4.64 6.71
C LYS A 202 31.12 4.34 8.00
N PRO A 203 31.73 4.52 9.17
CA PRO A 203 31.04 4.42 10.44
C PRO A 203 29.81 5.35 10.51
N GLY A 204 28.68 4.83 10.99
CA GLY A 204 27.43 5.57 11.12
C GLY A 204 26.65 5.73 9.81
N GLU A 205 27.18 5.35 8.66
CA GLU A 205 26.50 5.43 7.38
C GLU A 205 25.55 4.25 7.18
N LYS A 206 24.50 4.49 6.39
CA LYS A 206 23.62 3.41 5.93
C LYS A 206 24.28 2.65 4.79
N ILE A 207 24.14 1.34 4.81
CA ILE A 207 24.56 0.45 3.73
C ILE A 207 23.68 0.72 2.51
N PRO A 208 24.24 1.13 1.35
CA PRO A 208 23.41 1.60 0.24
C PRO A 208 22.70 0.47 -0.54
N LEU A 209 23.35 -0.69 -0.68
CA LEU A 209 22.84 -1.83 -1.44
C LEU A 209 23.25 -3.15 -0.78
N ASP A 210 22.55 -4.23 -1.13
CA ASP A 210 22.90 -5.57 -0.69
C ASP A 210 24.23 -6.00 -1.30
N GLY A 211 25.14 -6.51 -0.46
CA GLY A 211 26.44 -6.91 -0.92
C GLY A 211 27.19 -7.80 0.05
N LYS A 212 28.32 -8.33 -0.40
CA LYS A 212 29.20 -9.17 0.39
C LYS A 212 30.40 -8.37 0.88
N ILE A 213 30.65 -8.43 2.17
CA ILE A 213 31.81 -7.80 2.80
C ILE A 213 33.07 -8.54 2.35
N TYR A 214 34.04 -7.83 1.77
CA TYR A 214 35.33 -8.40 1.43
C TYR A 214 36.47 -7.89 2.32
N GLU A 215 36.29 -6.75 2.99
CA GLU A 215 37.29 -6.16 3.90
C GLU A 215 36.60 -5.31 4.97
N GLY A 216 37.10 -5.35 6.20
CA GLY A 216 36.62 -4.57 7.34
C GLY A 216 35.94 -5.42 8.40
N LEU A 217 35.87 -4.89 9.61
CA LEU A 217 35.17 -5.42 10.77
C LEU A 217 34.31 -4.33 11.37
N SER A 218 33.05 -4.56 11.57
CA SER A 218 32.13 -3.62 12.20
C SER A 218 30.92 -4.34 12.79
N THR A 219 30.17 -3.63 13.61
CA THR A 219 28.80 -4.03 13.96
C THR A 219 27.83 -3.36 13.01
N VAL A 220 26.76 -4.04 12.64
CA VAL A 220 25.71 -3.50 11.77
C VAL A 220 24.36 -3.61 12.47
N ASP A 221 23.66 -2.50 12.57
CA ASP A 221 22.31 -2.44 13.10
C ASP A 221 21.32 -2.78 11.96
N GLU A 222 20.74 -3.96 12.04
CA GLU A 222 19.73 -4.47 11.13
C GLU A 222 18.31 -4.41 11.74
N SER A 223 18.14 -3.69 12.85
CA SER A 223 16.88 -3.66 13.63
C SER A 223 15.66 -3.23 12.81
N MET A 224 15.85 -2.32 11.85
CA MET A 224 14.79 -1.88 10.94
C MET A 224 14.25 -3.01 10.04
N LEU A 225 15.04 -4.06 9.81
CA LEU A 225 14.70 -5.18 8.94
C LEU A 225 14.32 -6.43 9.74
N THR A 226 15.07 -6.71 10.81
CA THR A 226 14.92 -7.93 11.63
C THR A 226 14.08 -7.71 12.87
N GLY A 227 13.97 -6.47 13.36
CA GLY A 227 13.36 -6.12 14.65
C GLY A 227 14.26 -6.33 15.86
N GLU A 228 15.47 -6.94 15.68
CA GLU A 228 16.41 -7.19 16.77
C GLU A 228 17.28 -5.95 17.03
N SER A 229 17.24 -5.45 18.26
CA SER A 229 17.94 -4.22 18.65
C SER A 229 19.45 -4.41 18.90
N VAL A 230 19.96 -5.65 18.85
CA VAL A 230 21.38 -5.92 19.06
C VAL A 230 22.09 -5.88 17.72
N PRO A 231 23.08 -4.96 17.53
CA PRO A 231 23.87 -4.94 16.31
C PRO A 231 24.63 -6.25 16.10
N ILE A 232 24.67 -6.69 14.86
CA ILE A 232 25.31 -7.95 14.44
C ILE A 232 26.74 -7.65 14.03
N GLU A 233 27.70 -8.41 14.56
CA GLU A 233 29.08 -8.33 14.07
C GLU A 233 29.17 -8.83 12.62
N LYS A 234 29.82 -8.03 11.78
CA LYS A 234 30.05 -8.34 10.38
C LYS A 234 31.52 -8.37 10.07
N GLN A 235 31.92 -9.45 9.37
CA GLN A 235 33.32 -9.72 8.99
C GLN A 235 33.40 -10.10 7.50
N PRO A 236 34.59 -10.13 6.91
CA PRO A 236 34.75 -10.53 5.52
C PRO A 236 34.14 -11.90 5.23
N GLY A 237 33.40 -11.97 4.12
CA GLY A 237 32.63 -13.16 3.69
C GLY A 237 31.16 -13.12 4.08
N MET A 238 30.73 -12.26 5.02
CA MET A 238 29.34 -12.10 5.42
C MET A 238 28.56 -11.18 4.50
N GLN A 239 27.24 -11.35 4.50
CA GLN A 239 26.28 -10.50 3.78
C GLN A 239 25.99 -9.22 4.57
N ALA A 240 25.87 -8.11 3.86
CA ALA A 240 25.35 -6.85 4.37
C ALA A 240 24.09 -6.48 3.60
N ILE A 241 23.06 -6.09 4.32
CA ILE A 241 21.74 -5.78 3.77
C ILE A 241 21.59 -4.27 3.59
N GLY A 242 21.18 -3.84 2.41
CA GLY A 242 20.92 -2.43 2.12
C GLY A 242 19.85 -1.84 3.05
N GLY A 243 20.09 -0.61 3.54
CA GLY A 243 19.25 0.07 4.52
C GLY A 243 19.66 -0.10 5.98
N SER A 244 20.51 -1.11 6.30
CA SER A 244 21.09 -1.27 7.64
C SER A 244 22.11 -0.17 7.95
N ILE A 245 22.36 0.09 9.23
CA ILE A 245 23.29 1.14 9.68
C ILE A 245 24.62 0.49 10.10
N ASN A 246 25.72 0.94 9.48
CA ASN A 246 27.06 0.52 9.85
C ASN A 246 27.47 1.17 11.18
N GLY A 247 28.03 0.39 12.09
CA GLY A 247 28.47 0.83 13.41
C GLY A 247 29.81 1.56 13.38
N SER A 248 30.78 1.04 14.14
CA SER A 248 32.04 1.77 14.43
C SER A 248 33.18 1.51 13.45
N GLY A 249 33.09 0.49 12.61
CA GLY A 249 34.13 0.10 11.66
C GLY A 249 33.87 0.61 10.25
N VAL A 250 34.90 0.58 9.40
CA VAL A 250 34.77 0.81 7.97
C VAL A 250 34.52 -0.53 7.29
N LEU A 251 33.49 -0.61 6.45
CA LEU A 251 33.20 -1.79 5.67
C LEU A 251 33.41 -1.54 4.18
N LYS A 252 34.04 -2.50 3.50
CA LYS A 252 34.14 -2.53 2.05
C LYS A 252 33.35 -3.71 1.52
N LEU A 253 32.43 -3.43 0.62
CA LEU A 253 31.45 -4.37 0.10
C LEU A 253 31.60 -4.55 -1.41
N THR A 254 31.34 -5.76 -1.88
CA THR A 254 31.08 -6.00 -3.31
C THR A 254 29.55 -6.02 -3.46
N VAL A 255 29.01 -5.16 -4.31
CA VAL A 255 27.58 -5.11 -4.62
C VAL A 255 27.13 -6.42 -5.26
N GLU A 256 26.10 -7.03 -4.73
CA GLU A 256 25.55 -8.29 -5.29
C GLU A 256 24.19 -8.06 -5.95
N LYS A 257 23.36 -7.19 -5.37
CA LYS A 257 21.99 -6.94 -5.84
C LYS A 257 21.74 -5.45 -6.00
N VAL A 258 21.05 -5.09 -7.07
CA VAL A 258 20.67 -3.71 -7.39
C VAL A 258 19.20 -3.60 -7.76
N GLY A 259 18.62 -2.41 -7.68
CA GLY A 259 17.24 -2.14 -8.09
C GLY A 259 16.22 -3.05 -7.40
N ASN A 260 15.36 -3.70 -8.18
CA ASN A 260 14.28 -4.54 -7.66
C ASN A 260 14.73 -5.87 -7.02
N GLU A 261 16.00 -6.25 -7.19
CA GLU A 261 16.53 -7.48 -6.61
C GLU A 261 17.02 -7.29 -5.18
N THR A 262 17.17 -6.06 -4.70
CA THR A 262 17.56 -5.80 -3.31
C THR A 262 16.52 -6.33 -2.33
N TYR A 263 16.95 -6.74 -1.15
CA TYR A 263 16.08 -7.25 -0.09
C TYR A 263 14.94 -6.28 0.24
N LEU A 264 15.26 -5.01 0.40
CA LEU A 264 14.26 -3.98 0.72
C LEU A 264 13.27 -3.77 -0.43
N ALA A 265 13.72 -3.76 -1.68
CA ALA A 265 12.83 -3.68 -2.84
C ALA A 265 11.89 -4.90 -2.93
N GLN A 266 12.38 -6.10 -2.64
CA GLN A 266 11.55 -7.31 -2.59
C GLN A 266 10.49 -7.22 -1.49
N VAL A 267 10.83 -6.72 -0.30
CA VAL A 267 9.87 -6.48 0.79
C VAL A 267 8.81 -5.46 0.37
N ILE A 268 9.24 -4.36 -0.26
CA ILE A 268 8.34 -3.33 -0.79
C ILE A 268 7.36 -3.92 -1.81
N ASN A 269 7.86 -4.66 -2.79
CA ASN A 269 7.04 -5.30 -3.82
C ASN A 269 6.06 -6.31 -3.21
N MET A 270 6.50 -7.12 -2.26
CA MET A 270 5.64 -8.08 -1.55
C MET A 270 4.51 -7.38 -0.78
N VAL A 271 4.80 -6.24 -0.14
CA VAL A 271 3.78 -5.44 0.55
C VAL A 271 2.81 -4.80 -0.45
N GLN A 272 3.29 -4.31 -1.60
CA GLN A 272 2.44 -3.76 -2.66
C GLN A 272 1.51 -4.81 -3.26
N GLU A 273 2.03 -5.98 -3.61
CA GLU A 273 1.23 -7.10 -4.11
C GLU A 273 0.16 -7.54 -3.10
N ALA A 274 0.53 -7.63 -1.82
CA ALA A 274 -0.41 -7.98 -0.76
C ALA A 274 -1.52 -6.93 -0.57
N GLN A 275 -1.22 -5.64 -0.80
CA GLN A 275 -2.21 -4.55 -0.74
C GLN A 275 -3.18 -4.56 -1.93
N GLN A 276 -2.76 -5.04 -3.09
CA GLN A 276 -3.60 -5.15 -4.29
C GLN A 276 -4.56 -6.34 -4.23
N GLN A 277 -4.31 -7.32 -3.38
CA GLN A 277 -5.20 -8.46 -3.23
C GLN A 277 -6.56 -8.05 -2.68
N LYS A 278 -7.63 -8.52 -3.34
CA LYS A 278 -9.00 -8.32 -2.86
C LYS A 278 -9.20 -9.05 -1.54
N SER A 279 -9.93 -8.43 -0.62
CA SER A 279 -10.34 -9.09 0.64
C SER A 279 -11.31 -10.25 0.37
N LYS A 280 -11.45 -11.19 1.32
CA LYS A 280 -12.43 -12.28 1.22
C LYS A 280 -13.87 -11.74 1.09
N SER A 281 -14.20 -10.71 1.86
CA SER A 281 -15.52 -10.06 1.82
C SER A 281 -15.79 -9.44 0.47
N GLN A 282 -14.80 -8.79 -0.15
CA GLN A 282 -14.90 -8.24 -1.49
C GLN A 282 -15.07 -9.33 -2.55
N GLY A 283 -14.27 -10.42 -2.46
CA GLY A 283 -14.40 -11.56 -3.37
C GLY A 283 -15.75 -12.28 -3.24
N LEU A 284 -16.33 -12.33 -2.04
CA LEU A 284 -17.68 -12.86 -1.82
C LEU A 284 -18.76 -11.94 -2.42
N ALA A 285 -18.59 -10.63 -2.27
CA ALA A 285 -19.47 -9.63 -2.86
C ALA A 285 -19.47 -9.70 -4.40
N ASP A 286 -18.31 -9.83 -5.03
CA ASP A 286 -18.19 -10.01 -6.49
C ASP A 286 -18.90 -11.29 -6.96
N LYS A 287 -18.72 -12.41 -6.24
CA LYS A 287 -19.45 -13.66 -6.55
C LYS A 287 -20.94 -13.52 -6.41
N ALA A 288 -21.41 -12.86 -5.34
CA ALA A 288 -22.83 -12.60 -5.13
C ALA A 288 -23.41 -11.73 -6.25
N ALA A 289 -22.69 -10.69 -6.69
CA ALA A 289 -23.07 -9.85 -7.81
C ALA A 289 -23.13 -10.64 -9.12
N GLY A 290 -22.18 -11.55 -9.37
CA GLY A 290 -22.23 -12.44 -10.52
C GLY A 290 -23.46 -13.36 -10.53
N TRP A 291 -23.85 -13.93 -9.37
CA TRP A 291 -25.10 -14.69 -9.25
C TRP A 291 -26.33 -13.81 -9.47
N LEU A 292 -26.35 -12.62 -8.88
CA LEU A 292 -27.43 -11.65 -9.07
C LEU A 292 -27.61 -11.24 -10.54
N PHE A 293 -26.53 -11.16 -11.30
CA PHE A 293 -26.59 -10.90 -12.74
C PHE A 293 -27.44 -11.96 -13.46
N TYR A 294 -27.17 -13.24 -13.24
CA TYR A 294 -27.94 -14.31 -13.86
C TYR A 294 -29.41 -14.32 -13.39
N ILE A 295 -29.64 -14.11 -12.11
CA ILE A 295 -30.99 -14.03 -11.53
C ILE A 295 -31.73 -12.84 -12.14
N ALA A 296 -31.13 -11.67 -12.23
CA ALA A 296 -31.73 -10.46 -12.78
C ALA A 296 -32.11 -10.63 -14.25
N VAL A 297 -31.18 -11.15 -15.07
CA VAL A 297 -31.44 -11.41 -16.49
C VAL A 297 -32.56 -12.43 -16.67
N THR A 298 -32.54 -13.53 -15.92
CA THR A 298 -33.57 -14.57 -15.99
C THR A 298 -34.93 -14.06 -15.54
N ALA A 299 -34.99 -13.37 -14.39
CA ALA A 299 -36.22 -12.79 -13.87
C ALA A 299 -36.78 -11.69 -14.79
N GLY A 300 -35.91 -10.84 -15.34
CA GLY A 300 -36.28 -9.80 -16.30
C GLY A 300 -36.88 -10.41 -17.58
N LEU A 301 -36.25 -11.44 -18.12
CA LEU A 301 -36.74 -12.14 -19.30
C LEU A 301 -38.09 -12.84 -19.04
N LEU A 302 -38.23 -13.53 -17.90
CA LEU A 302 -39.50 -14.15 -17.52
C LEU A 302 -40.60 -13.11 -17.33
N THR A 303 -40.28 -11.97 -16.72
CA THR A 303 -41.21 -10.84 -16.58
C THR A 303 -41.66 -10.32 -17.94
N PHE A 304 -40.72 -10.13 -18.87
CA PHE A 304 -41.01 -9.70 -20.22
C PHE A 304 -41.94 -10.68 -20.95
N VAL A 305 -41.59 -11.97 -20.92
CA VAL A 305 -42.37 -13.02 -21.57
C VAL A 305 -43.79 -13.10 -20.98
N TYR A 306 -43.96 -13.00 -19.67
CA TYR A 306 -45.28 -13.00 -19.05
C TYR A 306 -46.13 -11.81 -19.49
N TRP A 307 -45.58 -10.59 -19.40
CA TRP A 307 -46.34 -9.36 -19.64
C TRP A 307 -46.62 -9.08 -21.12
N ILE A 308 -45.82 -9.60 -22.07
CA ILE A 308 -46.10 -9.45 -23.49
C ILE A 308 -47.38 -10.18 -23.91
N PHE A 309 -47.74 -11.24 -23.16
CA PHE A 309 -49.02 -11.98 -23.38
C PHE A 309 -50.16 -11.46 -22.52
N ALA A 310 -49.84 -10.84 -21.36
CA ALA A 310 -50.85 -10.38 -20.40
C ALA A 310 -51.24 -8.90 -20.58
N ALA A 311 -50.39 -8.11 -21.23
CA ALA A 311 -50.63 -6.69 -21.49
C ALA A 311 -50.13 -6.33 -22.91
N ASP A 312 -49.30 -5.30 -23.03
CA ASP A 312 -48.70 -4.84 -24.28
C ASP A 312 -47.18 -4.80 -24.22
N LEU A 313 -46.55 -4.50 -25.36
CA LEU A 313 -45.09 -4.48 -25.48
C LEU A 313 -44.46 -3.38 -24.59
N ALA A 314 -45.07 -2.19 -24.51
CA ALA A 314 -44.52 -1.07 -23.75
C ALA A 314 -44.50 -1.40 -22.26
N PHE A 315 -45.61 -1.94 -21.73
CA PHE A 315 -45.70 -2.37 -20.34
C PHE A 315 -44.77 -3.54 -20.03
N ALA A 316 -44.63 -4.52 -20.95
CA ALA A 316 -43.70 -5.63 -20.78
C ALA A 316 -42.23 -5.18 -20.69
N LEU A 317 -41.84 -4.24 -21.55
CA LEU A 317 -40.48 -3.63 -21.53
C LEU A 317 -40.24 -2.84 -20.24
N GLU A 318 -41.18 -2.01 -19.80
CA GLU A 318 -41.10 -1.25 -18.56
C GLU A 318 -40.86 -2.17 -17.36
N ARG A 319 -41.64 -3.25 -17.22
CA ARG A 319 -41.50 -4.20 -16.12
C ARG A 319 -40.20 -4.97 -16.17
N MET A 320 -39.76 -5.37 -17.35
CA MET A 320 -38.43 -6.00 -17.52
C MET A 320 -37.32 -5.08 -17.05
N VAL A 321 -37.29 -3.83 -17.51
CA VAL A 321 -36.25 -2.85 -17.13
C VAL A 321 -36.32 -2.54 -15.65
N THR A 322 -37.54 -2.41 -15.09
CA THR A 322 -37.73 -2.23 -13.64
C THR A 322 -37.06 -3.36 -12.85
N VAL A 323 -37.25 -4.63 -13.26
CA VAL A 323 -36.58 -5.77 -12.60
C VAL A 323 -35.08 -5.70 -12.70
N LEU A 324 -34.53 -5.34 -13.87
CA LEU A 324 -33.09 -5.23 -14.09
C LEU A 324 -32.46 -4.10 -13.25
N VAL A 325 -33.12 -2.95 -13.17
CA VAL A 325 -32.64 -1.78 -12.40
C VAL A 325 -32.71 -2.04 -10.89
N ILE A 326 -33.82 -2.61 -10.40
CA ILE A 326 -34.00 -2.93 -8.98
C ILE A 326 -33.02 -4.01 -8.52
N ALA A 327 -32.65 -4.95 -9.39
CA ALA A 327 -31.70 -6.01 -9.06
C ALA A 327 -30.26 -5.47 -8.83
N CYS A 328 -29.98 -4.21 -9.17
CA CYS A 328 -28.66 -3.62 -8.96
C CYS A 328 -28.36 -3.43 -7.45
N PRO A 329 -27.31 -4.06 -6.91
CA PRO A 329 -27.01 -4.03 -5.49
C PRO A 329 -26.24 -2.76 -5.08
N HIS A 330 -26.88 -1.60 -5.11
CA HIS A 330 -26.30 -0.30 -4.77
C HIS A 330 -25.58 -0.31 -3.42
N ALA A 331 -26.19 -0.94 -2.41
CA ALA A 331 -25.60 -1.03 -1.07
C ALA A 331 -24.31 -1.86 -1.05
N LEU A 332 -24.25 -2.94 -1.84
CA LEU A 332 -23.06 -3.79 -1.92
C LEU A 332 -21.88 -3.05 -2.56
N GLY A 333 -22.13 -2.29 -3.62
CA GLY A 333 -21.13 -1.48 -4.33
C GLY A 333 -20.56 -0.33 -3.50
N LEU A 334 -21.28 0.14 -2.47
CA LEU A 334 -20.84 1.23 -1.61
C LEU A 334 -20.34 0.75 -0.24
N ALA A 335 -21.04 -0.20 0.39
CA ALA A 335 -20.78 -0.58 1.78
C ALA A 335 -19.43 -1.29 1.96
N VAL A 336 -19.06 -2.23 1.09
CA VAL A 336 -17.81 -2.98 1.20
C VAL A 336 -16.59 -2.07 1.04
N PRO A 337 -16.48 -1.22 -0.01
CA PRO A 337 -15.41 -0.24 -0.12
C PRO A 337 -15.36 0.73 1.06
N LEU A 338 -16.51 1.22 1.52
CA LEU A 338 -16.57 2.18 2.64
C LEU A 338 -16.09 1.57 3.95
N VAL A 339 -16.50 0.34 4.29
CA VAL A 339 -16.05 -0.35 5.50
C VAL A 339 -14.54 -0.59 5.44
N ASN A 340 -14.01 -1.02 4.30
CA ASN A 340 -12.58 -1.20 4.10
C ASN A 340 -11.82 0.13 4.27
N ALA A 341 -12.35 1.21 3.71
CA ALA A 341 -11.79 2.55 3.82
C ALA A 341 -11.71 3.02 5.27
N VAL A 342 -12.82 2.93 5.99
CA VAL A 342 -12.92 3.34 7.40
C VAL A 342 -12.02 2.49 8.28
N SER A 343 -12.04 1.15 8.12
CA SER A 343 -11.21 0.23 8.90
C SER A 343 -9.71 0.49 8.69
N THR A 344 -9.29 0.68 7.45
CA THR A 344 -7.89 0.99 7.12
C THR A 344 -7.48 2.36 7.69
N SER A 345 -8.36 3.36 7.62
CA SER A 345 -8.10 4.69 8.18
C SER A 345 -7.97 4.65 9.71
N ILE A 346 -8.82 3.90 10.40
CA ILE A 346 -8.74 3.72 11.86
C ILE A 346 -7.45 3.00 12.23
N ALA A 347 -7.10 1.92 11.53
CA ALA A 347 -5.85 1.19 11.76
C ALA A 347 -4.63 2.10 11.59
N ALA A 348 -4.55 2.83 10.49
CA ALA A 348 -3.44 3.74 10.20
C ALA A 348 -3.29 4.86 11.24
N ARG A 349 -4.41 5.44 11.72
CA ARG A 349 -4.40 6.47 12.79
C ARG A 349 -3.88 5.94 14.13
N ASN A 350 -3.99 4.64 14.35
CA ASN A 350 -3.46 3.96 15.55
C ASN A 350 -2.09 3.31 15.30
N GLY A 351 -1.38 3.68 14.24
CA GLY A 351 -0.05 3.16 13.94
C GLY A 351 -0.03 1.73 13.40
N LEU A 352 -1.19 1.18 13.01
CA LEU A 352 -1.30 -0.19 12.49
C LEU A 352 -1.29 -0.19 10.96
N LEU A 353 -0.27 -0.78 10.37
CA LEU A 353 -0.19 -0.97 8.93
C LEU A 353 -0.81 -2.33 8.55
N ILE A 354 -1.89 -2.29 7.77
CA ILE A 354 -2.54 -3.51 7.26
C ILE A 354 -1.77 -4.00 6.03
N ARG A 355 -1.04 -5.10 6.18
CA ARG A 355 -0.30 -5.75 5.10
C ARG A 355 -1.16 -6.71 4.27
N ASN A 356 -2.13 -7.36 4.89
CA ASN A 356 -3.02 -8.32 4.24
C ASN A 356 -4.45 -8.15 4.74
N ARG A 357 -5.33 -7.73 3.83
CA ARG A 357 -6.75 -7.44 4.16
C ARG A 357 -7.52 -8.68 4.60
N THR A 358 -7.24 -9.84 3.99
CA THR A 358 -7.91 -11.09 4.36
C THR A 358 -7.58 -11.49 5.79
N GLN A 359 -6.30 -11.40 6.18
CA GLN A 359 -5.88 -11.70 7.55
C GLN A 359 -6.42 -10.67 8.55
N PHE A 360 -6.50 -9.40 8.16
CA PHE A 360 -7.12 -8.38 8.99
C PHE A 360 -8.61 -8.65 9.24
N GLU A 361 -9.37 -9.06 8.23
CA GLU A 361 -10.77 -9.48 8.40
C GLU A 361 -10.91 -10.73 9.29
N GLU A 362 -9.95 -11.67 9.22
CA GLU A 362 -9.94 -12.88 10.06
C GLU A 362 -9.52 -12.58 11.51
N ALA A 363 -8.87 -11.48 11.79
CA ALA A 363 -8.45 -11.12 13.15
C ALA A 363 -9.62 -11.05 14.16
N ARG A 364 -10.85 -10.83 13.69
CA ARG A 364 -12.05 -10.91 14.53
C ARG A 364 -12.34 -12.30 15.13
N ASN A 365 -11.76 -13.36 14.54
CA ASN A 365 -11.97 -14.76 14.92
C ASN A 365 -10.75 -15.34 15.65
N VAL A 366 -9.83 -14.50 16.14
CA VAL A 366 -8.61 -14.93 16.83
C VAL A 366 -8.98 -15.53 18.19
N ASP A 367 -8.54 -16.76 18.44
CA ASP A 367 -8.69 -17.50 19.70
C ASP A 367 -7.36 -17.65 20.45
N ARG A 368 -6.23 -17.39 19.76
CA ARG A 368 -4.88 -17.45 20.34
C ARG A 368 -4.06 -16.27 19.88
N ILE A 369 -3.30 -15.69 20.81
CA ILE A 369 -2.39 -14.58 20.54
C ILE A 369 -0.97 -15.02 20.92
N VAL A 370 -0.04 -14.89 19.99
CA VAL A 370 1.39 -15.12 20.22
C VAL A 370 2.08 -13.77 20.17
N PHE A 371 2.75 -13.39 21.26
CA PHE A 371 3.48 -12.15 21.35
C PHE A 371 4.95 -12.40 21.01
N ASP A 372 5.50 -11.53 20.16
CA ASP A 372 6.95 -11.43 20.00
C ASP A 372 7.57 -10.83 21.26
N LYS A 373 8.83 -11.18 21.55
CA LYS A 373 9.53 -10.67 22.73
C LYS A 373 10.04 -9.25 22.49
N THR A 374 10.85 -9.09 21.43
CA THR A 374 11.64 -7.87 21.21
C THR A 374 10.78 -6.77 20.56
N GLY A 375 10.72 -5.60 21.19
CA GLY A 375 9.90 -4.48 20.69
C GLY A 375 8.39 -4.65 20.88
N THR A 376 7.90 -5.79 21.41
CA THR A 376 6.49 -6.06 21.70
C THR A 376 6.25 -6.24 23.21
N LEU A 377 6.88 -7.24 23.83
CA LEU A 377 6.86 -7.42 25.29
C LEU A 377 7.95 -6.63 25.99
N THR A 378 8.95 -6.20 25.26
CA THR A 378 10.05 -5.35 25.72
C THR A 378 10.10 -4.08 24.88
N GLU A 379 10.67 -3.01 25.45
CA GLU A 379 10.83 -1.72 24.75
C GLU A 379 11.96 -1.72 23.70
N GLY A 380 12.71 -2.82 23.56
CA GLY A 380 13.90 -2.89 22.69
C GLY A 380 15.06 -2.02 23.15
N ASN A 381 14.93 -1.39 24.31
CA ASN A 381 15.92 -0.51 24.89
C ASN A 381 16.69 -1.22 26.02
N PHE A 382 18.01 -1.26 25.89
CA PHE A 382 18.85 -1.71 27.00
C PHE A 382 18.88 -0.66 28.08
N GLY A 383 18.80 -1.12 29.34
CA GLY A 383 18.84 -0.26 30.52
C GLY A 383 19.49 -0.96 31.70
N VAL A 384 20.03 -0.20 32.65
CA VAL A 384 20.57 -0.73 33.89
C VAL A 384 19.41 -1.04 34.85
N THR A 385 19.13 -2.30 35.07
CA THR A 385 18.09 -2.78 36.02
C THR A 385 18.62 -2.81 37.46
N ASP A 386 19.85 -3.29 37.66
CA ASP A 386 20.48 -3.33 38.98
C ASP A 386 21.98 -3.05 38.89
N ILE A 387 22.56 -2.65 40.02
CA ILE A 387 24.00 -2.34 40.18
C ILE A 387 24.49 -3.16 41.39
N LEU A 388 25.40 -4.11 41.11
CA LEU A 388 25.96 -5.04 42.09
C LEU A 388 27.46 -4.78 42.27
N PRO A 389 27.88 -3.83 43.14
CA PRO A 389 29.29 -3.54 43.33
C PRO A 389 29.98 -4.64 44.12
N ALA A 390 31.28 -4.80 43.88
CA ALA A 390 32.15 -5.63 44.68
C ALA A 390 32.32 -5.03 46.10
N ALA A 391 32.82 -5.86 47.07
CA ALA A 391 33.06 -5.43 48.43
C ALA A 391 34.04 -4.21 48.43
N GLY A 392 33.64 -3.15 49.12
CA GLY A 392 34.42 -1.92 49.24
C GLY A 392 34.17 -0.84 48.16
N VAL A 393 33.35 -1.14 47.13
CA VAL A 393 32.99 -0.18 46.09
C VAL A 393 31.53 0.25 46.27
N SER A 394 31.23 1.52 46.17
CA SER A 394 29.86 2.03 46.23
C SER A 394 29.14 1.88 44.87
N LYS A 395 27.78 1.73 44.91
CA LYS A 395 26.96 1.73 43.68
C LYS A 395 27.19 2.99 42.84
N LYS A 396 27.34 4.14 43.49
CA LYS A 396 27.61 5.43 42.83
C LYS A 396 28.94 5.43 42.12
N GLU A 397 29.97 4.96 42.77
CA GLU A 397 31.33 4.89 42.22
C GLU A 397 31.40 3.96 41.01
N LEU A 398 30.85 2.72 41.13
CA LEU A 398 30.77 1.80 40.02
C LEU A 398 30.04 2.39 38.81
N LEU A 399 28.86 3.01 39.05
CA LEU A 399 28.09 3.63 37.99
C LEU A 399 28.82 4.83 37.38
N THR A 400 29.57 5.63 38.16
CA THR A 400 30.33 6.78 37.64
C THR A 400 31.46 6.31 36.73
N LEU A 401 32.16 5.26 37.12
CA LEU A 401 33.23 4.66 36.30
C LEU A 401 32.66 4.08 35.01
N ALA A 402 31.58 3.29 35.07
CA ALA A 402 30.95 2.71 33.89
C ALA A 402 30.34 3.77 32.97
N TYR A 403 29.68 4.79 33.52
CA TYR A 403 29.16 5.95 32.78
C TYR A 403 30.27 6.71 32.02
N SER A 404 31.41 6.94 32.69
CA SER A 404 32.53 7.64 32.05
C SER A 404 33.19 6.77 30.98
N ALA A 405 33.40 5.49 31.25
CA ALA A 405 33.97 4.53 30.31
C ALA A 405 33.14 4.38 29.02
N GLU A 406 31.84 4.31 29.14
CA GLU A 406 30.90 4.08 28.03
C GLU A 406 30.43 5.37 27.33
N SER A 407 30.87 6.54 27.82
CA SER A 407 30.43 7.85 27.29
C SER A 407 30.75 8.09 25.81
N GLN A 408 31.74 7.37 25.25
CA GLN A 408 32.16 7.46 23.86
C GLN A 408 31.69 6.25 23.01
N SER A 409 30.94 5.30 23.61
CA SER A 409 30.48 4.08 22.95
C SER A 409 29.11 4.27 22.36
N GLU A 410 28.93 3.88 21.09
CA GLU A 410 27.65 3.87 20.40
C GLU A 410 26.86 2.57 20.62
N HIS A 411 27.42 1.62 21.38
CA HIS A 411 26.76 0.34 21.60
C HIS A 411 25.45 0.51 22.39
N PRO A 412 24.36 -0.22 22.07
CA PRO A 412 23.05 -0.08 22.75
C PRO A 412 23.11 -0.25 24.27
N ILE A 413 23.93 -1.20 24.77
CA ILE A 413 24.16 -1.40 26.22
C ILE A 413 24.84 -0.18 26.84
N ALA A 414 25.86 0.36 26.17
CA ALA A 414 26.55 1.57 26.59
C ALA A 414 25.59 2.75 26.72
N LYS A 415 24.73 2.99 25.74
CA LYS A 415 23.67 4.01 25.78
C LYS A 415 22.74 3.83 26.97
N GLY A 416 22.46 2.59 27.38
CA GLY A 416 21.70 2.26 28.58
C GLY A 416 22.42 2.68 29.87
N ILE A 417 23.73 2.44 29.96
CA ILE A 417 24.56 2.85 31.10
C ILE A 417 24.68 4.37 31.15
N VAL A 418 24.93 5.01 30.01
CA VAL A 418 25.02 6.47 29.88
C VAL A 418 23.72 7.13 30.35
N ARG A 419 22.56 6.71 29.86
CA ARG A 419 21.26 7.23 30.31
C ARG A 419 21.05 7.08 31.82
N LYS A 420 21.51 5.96 32.41
CA LYS A 420 21.41 5.75 33.86
C LYS A 420 22.30 6.70 34.64
N GLY A 421 23.52 6.98 34.13
CA GLY A 421 24.44 7.96 34.72
C GLY A 421 23.89 9.38 34.64
N GLU A 422 23.34 9.77 33.51
CA GLU A 422 22.67 11.07 33.33
C GLU A 422 21.48 11.24 34.25
N ALA A 423 20.60 10.23 34.32
CA ALA A 423 19.43 10.23 35.21
C ALA A 423 19.82 10.32 36.70
N ALA A 424 20.99 9.83 37.06
CA ALA A 424 21.56 9.95 38.40
C ALA A 424 22.35 11.26 38.62
N ALA A 425 22.37 12.16 37.64
CA ALA A 425 23.09 13.43 37.65
C ALA A 425 24.60 13.27 38.04
N LEU A 426 25.23 12.22 37.49
CA LEU A 426 26.66 11.96 37.72
C LEU A 426 27.52 12.83 36.79
N THR A 427 28.69 13.19 37.26
CA THR A 427 29.69 13.95 36.51
C THR A 427 30.63 12.98 35.79
N LEU A 428 30.88 13.21 34.49
CA LEU A 428 31.87 12.45 33.74
C LEU A 428 33.26 12.68 34.27
N LEU A 429 34.03 11.60 34.41
CA LEU A 429 35.44 11.65 34.73
C LEU A 429 36.28 11.72 33.42
N PRO A 430 37.49 12.24 33.49
CA PRO A 430 38.40 12.27 32.34
C PRO A 430 38.69 10.86 31.81
N VAL A 431 38.61 10.68 30.50
CA VAL A 431 38.78 9.41 29.81
C VAL A 431 39.93 9.50 28.82
N THR A 432 40.86 8.55 28.89
CA THR A 432 41.98 8.40 27.96
C THR A 432 42.18 6.94 27.55
N ASP A 433 42.98 6.69 26.53
CA ASP A 433 43.37 5.34 26.07
C ASP A 433 42.18 4.43 25.74
N TYR A 434 41.16 4.98 25.09
CA TYR A 434 39.97 4.23 24.72
C TYR A 434 40.30 3.17 23.66
N GLN A 435 39.99 1.90 23.95
CA GLN A 435 40.15 0.76 23.07
C GLN A 435 38.87 -0.08 23.05
N ASN A 436 38.29 -0.22 21.87
CA ASN A 436 37.16 -1.12 21.67
C ASN A 436 37.68 -2.54 21.42
N LEU A 437 37.26 -3.49 22.27
CA LEU A 437 37.58 -4.92 22.17
C LEU A 437 36.42 -5.62 21.48
N THR A 438 36.49 -5.75 20.15
CA THR A 438 35.42 -6.28 19.32
C THR A 438 34.91 -7.62 19.89
N GLY A 439 33.57 -7.74 20.13
CA GLY A 439 32.91 -8.90 20.69
C GLY A 439 33.13 -9.16 22.20
N GLN A 440 33.94 -8.34 22.85
CA GLN A 440 34.26 -8.52 24.28
C GLN A 440 33.84 -7.32 25.15
N GLY A 441 33.89 -6.11 24.60
CA GLY A 441 33.59 -4.88 25.32
C GLY A 441 34.59 -3.76 25.02
N LEU A 442 34.98 -2.99 26.03
CA LEU A 442 35.96 -1.90 25.89
C LEU A 442 36.92 -1.87 27.05
N GLN A 443 38.10 -1.29 26.80
CA GLN A 443 39.09 -0.97 27.80
C GLN A 443 39.46 0.51 27.69
N VAL A 444 39.62 1.18 28.85
CA VAL A 444 39.80 2.63 28.88
C VAL A 444 40.45 3.03 30.18
N THR A 445 41.15 4.15 30.19
CA THR A 445 41.70 4.77 31.43
C THR A 445 40.72 5.86 31.86
N VAL A 446 40.07 5.71 33.01
CA VAL A 446 39.14 6.68 33.62
C VAL A 446 39.82 7.27 34.87
N ASP A 447 40.07 8.57 34.89
CA ASP A 447 40.72 9.31 35.98
C ASP A 447 42.02 8.62 36.44
N GLY A 448 42.83 8.15 35.48
CA GLY A 448 44.11 7.45 35.75
C GLY A 448 43.96 5.98 36.14
N MET A 449 42.76 5.42 36.25
CA MET A 449 42.49 4.02 36.57
C MET A 449 42.16 3.24 35.28
N GLN A 450 42.79 2.10 35.07
CA GLN A 450 42.37 1.19 33.98
C GLN A 450 41.04 0.51 34.31
N VAL A 451 40.09 0.72 33.44
CA VAL A 451 38.72 0.16 33.53
C VAL A 451 38.45 -0.65 32.29
N ALA A 452 37.95 -1.88 32.48
CA ALA A 452 37.42 -2.70 31.40
C ALA A 452 35.91 -2.92 31.62
N VAL A 453 35.13 -2.65 30.60
CA VAL A 453 33.70 -2.97 30.57
C VAL A 453 33.53 -4.11 29.57
N VAL A 454 33.30 -5.29 30.08
CA VAL A 454 33.27 -6.53 29.29
C VAL A 454 32.06 -7.38 29.63
N SER A 455 31.62 -8.20 28.68
CA SER A 455 30.63 -9.23 28.92
C SER A 455 31.24 -10.38 29.69
N PRO A 456 30.51 -11.01 30.63
CA PRO A 456 30.99 -12.17 31.36
C PRO A 456 31.29 -13.38 30.45
#